data_68bbffbd9b2403264b7524df3b3767c4
#
_entry.id   68bbffbd9b2403264b7524df3b3767c4
#
_cell.length_a   1.000
_cell.length_b   1.000
_cell.length_c   1.000
_cell.angle_alpha   90.00
_cell.angle_beta   90.00
_cell.angle_gamma   90.00
#
_symmetry.space_group_name_H-M   'P 1'
#
loop_
_entity.id
_entity.type
_entity.pdbx_description
1 polymer ?
#
loop_
_entity_poly.entity_id
_entity_poly.type
_entity_poly.pdbx_seq_one_letter_code
_entity_poly.pdbx_strand_id
1 'polypeptide(L)'
;SKDELKKYSKLNLDYFQLYGEYDSNDLNDIILKFKKKIISVIQVKKKDDVQKYKKVEKGSDIILWDSSGYENSLTWNYNWIKTISVRSEKMIAGNITIDKLENLSKLAGIVDVSGALETNKVKDINKINKFINQIKKINERF
;
A
#
# COMPACT_ATOMS: atom_id res chain seq x y z
N SER A 1 -2.75 -16.07 -8.76
CA SER A 1 -2.50 -17.53 -8.64
C SER A 1 -1.00 -17.81 -8.51
N LYS A 2 -0.62 -19.01 -8.03
CA LYS A 2 0.79 -19.43 -7.92
C LYS A 2 1.49 -19.47 -9.30
N ASP A 3 0.74 -19.71 -10.37
CA ASP A 3 1.28 -19.73 -11.73
C ASP A 3 1.59 -18.32 -12.25
N GLU A 4 0.78 -17.33 -11.92
CA GLU A 4 1.08 -15.93 -12.22
C GLU A 4 2.33 -15.48 -11.49
N LEU A 5 2.47 -15.78 -10.20
CA LEU A 5 3.68 -15.46 -9.45
C LEU A 5 4.93 -16.08 -10.07
N LYS A 6 4.84 -17.32 -10.56
CA LYS A 6 5.94 -17.98 -11.29
C LYS A 6 6.33 -17.22 -12.57
N LYS A 7 5.33 -16.70 -13.31
CA LYS A 7 5.57 -15.89 -14.51
C LYS A 7 6.31 -14.60 -14.15
N TYR A 8 5.81 -13.86 -13.15
CA TYR A 8 6.38 -12.57 -12.76
C TYR A 8 7.69 -12.69 -11.97
N SER A 9 7.95 -13.82 -11.30
CA SER A 9 9.20 -14.04 -10.56
C SER A 9 10.46 -14.02 -11.44
N LYS A 10 10.30 -14.22 -12.75
CA LYS A 10 11.40 -14.13 -13.73
C LYS A 10 11.77 -12.69 -14.07
N LEU A 11 10.96 -11.73 -13.70
CA LEU A 11 11.24 -10.31 -13.88
C LEU A 11 12.14 -9.79 -12.75
N ASN A 12 12.90 -8.75 -13.04
CA ASN A 12 13.73 -8.06 -12.03
C ASN A 12 12.84 -7.17 -11.15
N LEU A 13 12.07 -7.80 -10.25
CA LEU A 13 11.18 -7.17 -9.28
C LEU A 13 11.70 -7.43 -7.87
N ASP A 14 11.59 -6.46 -6.98
CA ASP A 14 11.94 -6.61 -5.57
C ASP A 14 10.76 -7.14 -4.73
N TYR A 15 9.54 -6.74 -5.07
CA TYR A 15 8.34 -7.02 -4.33
C TYR A 15 7.25 -7.67 -5.18
N PHE A 16 6.45 -8.53 -4.53
CA PHE A 16 5.12 -8.89 -5.00
C PHE A 16 4.07 -8.17 -4.16
N GLN A 17 3.15 -7.46 -4.80
CA GLN A 17 1.98 -6.88 -4.16
C GLN A 17 0.81 -7.85 -4.32
N LEU A 18 0.33 -8.39 -3.19
CA LEU A 18 -0.64 -9.47 -3.17
C LEU A 18 -2.01 -9.00 -2.68
N TYR A 19 -3.02 -9.21 -3.52
CA TYR A 19 -4.42 -9.03 -3.21
C TYR A 19 -5.09 -10.38 -2.97
N GLY A 20 -5.95 -10.48 -1.97
CA GLY A 20 -6.72 -11.69 -1.67
C GLY A 20 -6.53 -12.18 -0.26
N GLU A 21 -7.07 -13.38 0.00
CA GLU A 21 -7.02 -14.01 1.30
C GLU A 21 -5.74 -14.87 1.40
N TYR A 22 -4.77 -14.37 2.14
CA TYR A 22 -3.53 -15.04 2.49
C TYR A 22 -3.37 -15.07 4.02
N ASP A 23 -2.64 -16.06 4.51
CA ASP A 23 -2.12 -16.04 5.88
C ASP A 23 -0.58 -16.04 5.87
N SER A 24 0.02 -15.98 7.06
CA SER A 24 1.49 -15.93 7.18
C SER A 24 2.19 -17.17 6.64
N ASN A 25 1.53 -18.34 6.62
CA ASN A 25 2.12 -19.57 6.08
C ASN A 25 2.13 -19.51 4.54
N ASP A 26 1.02 -19.07 3.94
CA ASP A 26 0.95 -18.86 2.49
C ASP A 26 2.04 -17.90 2.00
N LEU A 27 2.25 -16.80 2.74
CA LEU A 27 3.27 -15.80 2.40
C LEU A 27 4.68 -16.37 2.56
N ASN A 28 4.95 -17.14 3.61
CA ASN A 28 6.25 -17.79 3.79
C ASN A 28 6.57 -18.75 2.64
N ASP A 29 5.60 -19.54 2.19
CA ASP A 29 5.76 -20.42 1.02
C ASP A 29 6.13 -19.63 -0.23
N ILE A 30 5.47 -18.48 -0.47
CA ILE A 30 5.75 -17.59 -1.59
C ILE A 30 7.18 -17.03 -1.48
N ILE A 31 7.58 -16.55 -0.31
CA ILE A 31 8.92 -16.00 -0.06
C ILE A 31 9.99 -17.07 -0.31
N LEU A 32 9.81 -18.26 0.26
CA LEU A 32 10.77 -19.37 0.10
C LEU A 32 10.93 -19.76 -1.37
N LYS A 33 9.82 -19.81 -2.11
CA LYS A 33 9.80 -20.24 -3.50
C LYS A 33 10.37 -19.20 -4.47
N PHE A 34 10.01 -17.92 -4.29
CA PHE A 34 10.29 -16.89 -5.30
C PHE A 34 11.37 -15.91 -4.87
N LYS A 35 11.78 -15.90 -3.60
CA LYS A 35 12.82 -15.00 -3.04
C LYS A 35 12.51 -13.51 -3.30
N LYS A 36 11.22 -13.14 -3.17
CA LYS A 36 10.73 -11.77 -3.31
C LYS A 36 10.15 -11.29 -1.99
N LYS A 37 10.25 -9.99 -1.74
CA LYS A 37 9.57 -9.32 -0.63
C LYS A 37 8.06 -9.22 -0.89
N ILE A 38 7.27 -9.10 0.17
CA ILE A 38 5.81 -9.11 0.08
C ILE A 38 5.22 -7.78 0.56
N ILE A 39 4.35 -7.21 -0.29
CA ILE A 39 3.39 -6.18 0.09
C ILE A 39 2.04 -6.87 0.21
N SER A 40 1.51 -7.00 1.43
CA SER A 40 0.18 -7.56 1.65
C SER A 40 -0.88 -6.47 1.66
N VAL A 41 -1.87 -6.58 0.79
CA VAL A 41 -2.94 -5.60 0.66
C VAL A 41 -4.12 -5.96 1.56
N ILE A 42 -4.48 -5.03 2.43
CA ILE A 42 -5.66 -5.09 3.28
C ILE A 42 -6.73 -4.17 2.68
N GLN A 43 -7.77 -4.76 2.11
CA GLN A 43 -8.89 -4.00 1.55
C GLN A 43 -9.81 -3.51 2.68
N VAL A 44 -9.94 -2.18 2.80
CA VAL A 44 -10.69 -1.51 3.86
C VAL A 44 -12.03 -0.99 3.35
N LYS A 45 -13.13 -1.55 3.87
CA LYS A 45 -14.52 -1.06 3.70
C LYS A 45 -15.03 -0.45 4.99
N LYS A 46 -14.71 -1.06 6.12
CA LYS A 46 -15.16 -0.68 7.46
C LYS A 46 -13.99 -0.76 8.44
N LYS A 47 -14.16 -0.18 9.62
CA LYS A 47 -13.12 -0.08 10.64
C LYS A 47 -12.50 -1.42 11.02
N ASP A 48 -13.29 -2.47 11.11
CA ASP A 48 -12.79 -3.80 11.53
C ASP A 48 -11.84 -4.41 10.48
N ASP A 49 -11.98 -4.03 9.21
CA ASP A 49 -11.12 -4.58 8.15
C ASP A 49 -9.66 -4.25 8.38
N VAL A 50 -9.35 -3.11 9.03
CA VAL A 50 -7.94 -2.74 9.27
C VAL A 50 -7.21 -3.76 10.14
N GLN A 51 -7.92 -4.55 10.95
CA GLN A 51 -7.34 -5.59 11.81
C GLN A 51 -6.94 -6.88 11.06
N LYS A 52 -7.34 -7.03 9.81
CA LYS A 52 -6.99 -8.20 8.97
C LYS A 52 -5.48 -8.36 8.76
N TYR A 53 -4.71 -7.28 8.96
CA TYR A 53 -3.25 -7.33 8.91
C TYR A 53 -2.64 -8.42 9.81
N LYS A 54 -3.29 -8.74 10.94
CA LYS A 54 -2.81 -9.74 11.91
C LYS A 54 -2.59 -11.13 11.30
N LYS A 55 -3.32 -11.45 10.23
CA LYS A 55 -3.20 -12.74 9.53
C LYS A 55 -1.93 -12.81 8.67
N VAL A 56 -1.44 -11.68 8.19
CA VAL A 56 -0.37 -11.61 7.17
C VAL A 56 0.92 -10.96 7.70
N GLU A 57 0.89 -10.32 8.86
CA GLU A 57 2.00 -9.51 9.38
C GLU A 57 3.35 -10.25 9.39
N LYS A 58 3.36 -11.51 9.84
CA LYS A 58 4.60 -12.28 9.97
C LYS A 58 5.28 -12.62 8.65
N GLY A 59 4.52 -12.57 7.53
CA GLY A 59 5.05 -12.84 6.20
C GLY A 59 5.09 -11.60 5.29
N SER A 60 4.88 -10.40 5.83
CA SER A 60 4.83 -9.16 5.05
C SER A 60 5.98 -8.23 5.38
N ASP A 61 6.66 -7.71 4.37
CA ASP A 61 7.63 -6.61 4.52
C ASP A 61 6.88 -5.27 4.63
N ILE A 62 5.80 -5.13 3.86
CA ILE A 62 4.94 -3.95 3.84
C ILE A 62 3.48 -4.39 4.00
N ILE A 63 2.72 -3.69 4.82
CA ILE A 63 1.27 -3.82 4.89
C ILE A 63 0.64 -2.58 4.28
N LEU A 64 -0.10 -2.78 3.21
CA LEU A 64 -0.83 -1.75 2.48
C LEU A 64 -2.31 -1.80 2.86
N TRP A 65 -2.80 -0.74 3.51
CA TRP A 65 -4.24 -0.52 3.67
C TRP A 65 -4.76 0.31 2.51
N ASP A 66 -5.65 -0.28 1.73
CA ASP A 66 -6.22 0.32 0.53
C ASP A 66 -7.75 0.32 0.58
N SER A 67 -8.39 1.25 -0.11
CA SER A 67 -9.82 1.24 -0.28
C SER A 67 -10.28 0.01 -1.07
N SER A 68 -11.47 -0.50 -0.73
CA SER A 68 -12.05 -1.60 -1.51
C SER A 68 -12.80 -1.05 -2.73
N GLY A 69 -12.41 -1.43 -3.91
CA GLY A 69 -13.06 -1.09 -5.17
C GLY A 69 -12.05 -0.75 -6.26
N TYR A 70 -12.05 -1.55 -7.32
CA TYR A 70 -11.08 -1.43 -8.41
C TYR A 70 -11.31 -0.23 -9.32
N GLU A 71 -12.54 0.31 -9.37
CA GLU A 71 -12.92 1.32 -10.36
C GLU A 71 -13.07 2.74 -9.78
N ASN A 72 -13.33 2.86 -8.49
CA ASN A 72 -13.45 4.15 -7.81
C ASN A 72 -12.71 4.05 -6.47
N SER A 73 -11.53 4.65 -6.39
CA SER A 73 -10.80 4.79 -5.11
C SER A 73 -11.67 5.52 -4.09
N LEU A 74 -12.34 4.76 -3.23
CA LEU A 74 -13.15 5.31 -2.16
C LEU A 74 -12.22 5.81 -1.05
N THR A 75 -12.60 6.92 -0.46
CA THR A 75 -11.91 7.40 0.75
C THR A 75 -12.40 6.56 1.95
N TRP A 76 -11.45 6.11 2.75
CA TRP A 76 -11.73 5.51 4.06
C TRP A 76 -11.10 6.36 5.17
N ASN A 77 -11.46 6.14 6.41
CA ASN A 77 -10.89 6.90 7.52
C ASN A 77 -9.51 6.36 7.89
N TYR A 78 -8.45 7.00 7.39
CA TYR A 78 -7.05 6.60 7.61
C TYR A 78 -6.66 6.58 9.10
N ASN A 79 -7.33 7.33 9.98
CA ASN A 79 -7.07 7.32 11.41
C ASN A 79 -7.40 5.97 12.09
N TRP A 80 -8.11 5.07 11.42
CA TRP A 80 -8.36 3.73 11.94
C TRP A 80 -7.07 2.92 12.14
N ILE A 81 -5.98 3.26 11.44
CA ILE A 81 -4.69 2.61 11.63
C ILE A 81 -3.74 3.36 12.60
N LYS A 82 -4.16 4.47 13.18
CA LYS A 82 -3.29 5.31 14.03
C LYS A 82 -2.69 4.54 15.21
N THR A 83 -3.46 3.68 15.83
CA THR A 83 -3.05 2.87 16.99
C THR A 83 -2.47 1.51 16.62
N ILE A 84 -2.43 1.18 15.34
CA ILE A 84 -1.87 -0.10 14.88
C ILE A 84 -0.35 -0.01 14.97
N SER A 85 0.24 -0.95 15.70
CA SER A 85 1.68 -1.16 15.75
C SER A 85 2.00 -2.46 15.01
N VAL A 86 2.89 -2.40 14.03
CA VAL A 86 3.35 -3.53 13.23
C VAL A 86 4.87 -3.46 13.06
N ARG A 87 5.50 -4.61 12.81
CA ARG A 87 6.94 -4.67 12.46
C ARG A 87 7.19 -4.29 11.01
N SER A 88 6.23 -4.59 10.13
CA SER A 88 6.27 -4.26 8.70
C SER A 88 6.16 -2.74 8.49
N GLU A 89 6.67 -2.26 7.36
CA GLU A 89 6.40 -0.88 6.93
C GLU A 89 4.91 -0.68 6.68
N LYS A 90 4.40 0.49 7.08
CA LYS A 90 3.01 0.88 6.81
C LYS A 90 2.92 1.64 5.49
N MET A 91 1.98 1.22 4.64
CA MET A 91 1.65 1.86 3.38
C MET A 91 0.15 2.14 3.31
N ILE A 92 -0.23 3.30 2.81
CA ILE A 92 -1.63 3.73 2.68
C ILE A 92 -1.94 4.04 1.24
N ALA A 93 -3.09 3.55 0.76
CA ALA A 93 -3.69 3.89 -0.52
C ALA A 93 -5.17 4.26 -0.39
N GLY A 94 -5.79 4.61 -1.49
CA GLY A 94 -7.21 4.92 -1.60
C GLY A 94 -7.51 6.42 -1.55
N ASN A 95 -7.71 7.03 -2.71
CA ASN A 95 -8.07 8.45 -2.90
C ASN A 95 -7.18 9.44 -2.14
N ILE A 96 -5.87 9.23 -2.23
CA ILE A 96 -4.88 10.11 -1.61
C ILE A 96 -4.71 11.36 -2.46
N THR A 97 -4.88 12.53 -1.83
CA THR A 97 -4.71 13.85 -2.43
C THR A 97 -3.60 14.62 -1.71
N ILE A 98 -3.08 15.66 -2.33
CA ILE A 98 -1.91 16.41 -1.84
C ILE A 98 -2.15 17.05 -0.46
N ASP A 99 -3.37 17.52 -0.21
CA ASP A 99 -3.80 18.13 1.06
C ASP A 99 -3.80 17.14 2.24
N LYS A 100 -3.91 15.84 1.96
CA LYS A 100 -3.92 14.79 2.99
C LYS A 100 -2.52 14.36 3.43
N LEU A 101 -1.47 14.66 2.65
CA LEU A 101 -0.12 14.12 2.86
C LEU A 101 0.45 14.41 4.25
N GLU A 102 0.25 15.61 4.78
CA GLU A 102 0.77 15.97 6.10
C GLU A 102 0.14 15.14 7.23
N ASN A 103 -1.15 14.80 7.11
CA ASN A 103 -1.79 13.91 8.06
C ASN A 103 -1.35 12.46 7.87
N LEU A 104 -1.23 12.01 6.62
CA LEU A 104 -0.84 10.64 6.29
C LEU A 104 0.59 10.32 6.69
N SER A 105 1.52 11.29 6.62
CA SER A 105 2.92 11.11 7.04
C SER A 105 3.07 10.75 8.54
N LYS A 106 2.07 11.09 9.36
CA LYS A 106 2.00 10.71 10.78
C LYS A 106 1.47 9.29 11.02
N LEU A 107 0.91 8.66 9.98
CA LEU A 107 0.25 7.35 10.06
C LEU A 107 1.07 6.24 9.39
N ALA A 108 1.76 6.56 8.30
CA ALA A 108 2.53 5.60 7.50
C ALA A 108 3.74 6.25 6.86
N GLY A 109 4.80 5.46 6.65
CA GLY A 109 6.01 5.89 5.95
C GLY A 109 5.88 5.90 4.43
N ILE A 110 4.87 5.22 3.88
CA ILE A 110 4.69 5.07 2.43
C ILE A 110 3.26 5.43 2.05
N VAL A 111 3.10 6.15 0.93
CA VAL A 111 1.80 6.42 0.30
C VAL A 111 1.79 5.89 -1.14
N ASP A 112 0.70 5.22 -1.51
CA ASP A 112 0.44 4.75 -2.88
C ASP A 112 -0.62 5.64 -3.54
N VAL A 113 -0.25 6.29 -4.64
CA VAL A 113 -1.05 7.32 -5.28
C VAL A 113 -1.14 7.08 -6.78
N SER A 114 -2.35 7.07 -7.31
CA SER A 114 -2.59 6.92 -8.75
C SER A 114 -3.45 8.04 -9.33
N GLY A 115 -4.73 8.05 -9.03
CA GLY A 115 -5.71 8.94 -9.67
C GLY A 115 -5.46 10.43 -9.44
N ALA A 116 -4.96 10.81 -8.26
CA ALA A 116 -4.62 12.23 -7.97
C ALA A 116 -3.47 12.77 -8.85
N LEU A 117 -2.71 11.90 -9.50
CA LEU A 117 -1.61 12.24 -10.41
C LEU A 117 -2.04 12.24 -11.88
N GLU A 118 -3.34 12.20 -12.15
CA GLU A 118 -3.89 12.10 -13.49
C GLU A 118 -4.73 13.30 -13.86
N THR A 119 -4.73 13.65 -15.15
CA THR A 119 -5.69 14.52 -15.82
C THR A 119 -6.29 13.74 -16.99
N ASN A 120 -7.62 13.60 -17.02
CA ASN A 120 -8.32 12.78 -18.02
C ASN A 120 -7.78 11.34 -18.13
N LYS A 121 -7.52 10.70 -16.98
CA LYS A 121 -6.96 9.33 -16.87
C LYS A 121 -5.55 9.15 -17.46
N VAL A 122 -4.83 10.23 -17.72
CA VAL A 122 -3.42 10.23 -18.18
C VAL A 122 -2.56 10.85 -17.09
N LYS A 123 -1.40 10.28 -16.83
CA LYS A 123 -0.44 10.79 -15.85
C LYS A 123 -0.02 12.21 -16.20
N ASP A 124 -0.15 13.14 -15.26
CA ASP A 124 0.13 14.56 -15.40
C ASP A 124 1.42 14.90 -14.66
N ILE A 125 2.45 15.25 -15.41
CA ILE A 125 3.79 15.56 -14.88
C ILE A 125 3.76 16.74 -13.90
N ASN A 126 2.89 17.74 -14.10
CA ASN A 126 2.79 18.88 -13.20
C ASN A 126 2.20 18.47 -11.85
N LYS A 127 1.20 17.58 -11.86
CA LYS A 127 0.62 17.01 -10.64
C LYS A 127 1.63 16.14 -9.90
N ILE A 128 2.39 15.31 -10.64
CA ILE A 128 3.45 14.47 -10.06
C ILE A 128 4.50 15.37 -9.39
N ASN A 129 5.01 16.39 -10.06
CA ASN A 129 6.01 17.29 -9.52
C ASN A 129 5.51 18.05 -8.28
N LYS A 130 4.26 18.53 -8.27
CA LYS A 130 3.65 19.17 -7.11
C LYS A 130 3.58 18.21 -5.93
N PHE A 131 3.19 16.96 -6.18
CA PHE A 131 3.05 15.93 -5.16
C PHE A 131 4.41 15.58 -4.53
N ILE A 132 5.44 15.37 -5.36
CA ILE A 132 6.81 15.08 -4.91
C ILE A 132 7.37 16.25 -4.10
N ASN A 133 7.17 17.49 -4.56
CA ASN A 133 7.65 18.67 -3.85
C ASN A 133 6.98 18.82 -2.47
N GLN A 134 5.70 18.46 -2.35
CA GLN A 134 5.03 18.47 -1.06
C GLN A 134 5.59 17.39 -0.11
N ILE A 135 5.87 16.19 -0.61
CA ILE A 135 6.51 15.13 0.18
C ILE A 135 7.88 15.58 0.67
N LYS A 136 8.71 16.19 -0.19
CA LYS A 136 10.03 16.73 0.20
C LYS A 136 9.91 17.74 1.34
N LYS A 137 8.98 18.71 1.22
CA LYS A 137 8.74 19.71 2.28
C LYS A 137 8.30 19.08 3.61
N ILE A 138 7.54 17.99 3.57
CA ILE A 138 7.14 17.27 4.78
C ILE A 138 8.36 16.60 5.40
N ASN A 139 9.17 15.92 4.62
CA ASN A 139 10.36 15.19 5.11
C ASN A 139 11.46 16.12 5.65
N GLU A 140 11.57 17.36 5.14
CA GLU A 140 12.52 18.38 5.64
C GLU A 140 12.17 18.91 7.03
N ARG A 141 10.95 18.66 7.53
CA ARG A 141 10.49 19.10 8.86
C ARG A 141 10.80 18.10 9.98
N PHE A 142 11.28 16.92 9.62
CA PHE A 142 11.63 15.83 10.52
C PHE A 142 13.09 15.42 10.34
#